data_97526cd2d0ab4b3bd9ba77f4bae422eb
#
_entry.id   97526cd2d0ab4b3bd9ba77f4bae422eb
#
_cell.length_a   1.000
_cell.length_b   1.000
_cell.length_c   1.000
_cell.angle_alpha   90.00
_cell.angle_beta   90.00
_cell.angle_gamma   90.00
#
_symmetry.space_group_name_H-M   'P 1'
#
loop_
_entity.id
_entity.type
_entity.pdbx_description
1 polymer ?
#
loop_
_entity_poly.entity_id
_entity_poly.type
_entity_poly.pdbx_seq_one_letter_code
_entity_poly.pdbx_strand_id
1 'polypeptide(L)'
;MTATTGPQLGQIHALLAERGYEVSEPAPDTLKIREVSSGIGLQAVLQGQILFLSLPCTVVAEAVLTRETMAAMLAANNGISTSHFQLYDAGDAKVAISLNNFCVLEAGMGPEDEDAVLSCVHFLLVDVMAARRLLSGMGQ
;
A
#
# COMPACT_ATOMS: atom_id res chain seq x y z
N MET A 1 -20.36 -4.29 -29.12
CA MET A 1 -19.95 -3.72 -27.82
C MET A 1 -19.11 -4.70 -27.02
N THR A 2 -18.11 -4.21 -26.42
CA THR A 2 -17.19 -5.05 -25.68
C THR A 2 -17.53 -5.01 -24.19
N ALA A 3 -17.80 -6.12 -23.62
CA ALA A 3 -17.97 -6.20 -22.18
C ALA A 3 -16.61 -6.10 -21.50
N THR A 4 -16.55 -5.36 -20.43
CA THR A 4 -15.36 -5.31 -19.62
C THR A 4 -15.21 -6.63 -18.88
N THR A 5 -14.11 -7.32 -19.09
CA THR A 5 -13.88 -8.61 -18.45
C THR A 5 -12.96 -8.53 -17.24
N GLY A 6 -12.26 -7.41 -17.07
CA GLY A 6 -11.37 -7.22 -15.94
C GLY A 6 -12.08 -6.69 -14.70
N PRO A 7 -11.36 -6.64 -13.58
CA PRO A 7 -11.87 -6.00 -12.37
C PRO A 7 -12.08 -4.51 -12.61
N GLN A 8 -12.98 -3.91 -11.84
CA GLN A 8 -13.33 -2.51 -12.00
C GLN A 8 -13.10 -1.74 -10.72
N LEU A 9 -12.53 -0.56 -10.88
CA LEU A 9 -12.20 0.31 -9.75
C LEU A 9 -13.43 0.63 -8.90
N GLY A 10 -14.59 0.84 -9.54
CA GLY A 10 -15.83 1.13 -8.83
C GLY A 10 -16.27 0.02 -7.88
N GLN A 11 -16.01 -1.23 -8.24
CA GLN A 11 -16.33 -2.37 -7.38
C GLN A 11 -15.42 -2.38 -6.15
N ILE A 12 -14.16 -2.08 -6.35
CA ILE A 12 -13.18 -2.00 -5.25
C ILE A 12 -13.54 -0.84 -4.31
N HIS A 13 -13.87 0.30 -4.90
CA HIS A 13 -14.32 1.48 -4.13
C HIS A 13 -15.51 1.12 -3.25
N ALA A 14 -16.55 0.52 -3.84
CA ALA A 14 -17.76 0.18 -3.11
C ALA A 14 -17.48 -0.82 -1.99
N LEU A 15 -16.65 -1.82 -2.26
CA LEU A 15 -16.28 -2.82 -1.28
C LEU A 15 -15.62 -2.19 -0.04
N LEU A 16 -14.65 -1.32 -0.27
CA LEU A 16 -13.92 -0.67 0.81
C LEU A 16 -14.79 0.31 1.58
N ALA A 17 -15.62 1.07 0.87
CA ALA A 17 -16.55 1.99 1.52
C ALA A 17 -17.54 1.25 2.42
N GLU A 18 -18.04 0.11 1.99
CA GLU A 18 -18.95 -0.72 2.80
C GLU A 18 -18.29 -1.23 4.07
N ARG A 19 -16.98 -1.40 4.04
CA ARG A 19 -16.23 -1.87 5.20
C ARG A 19 -15.74 -0.74 6.10
N GLY A 20 -16.21 0.48 5.86
CA GLY A 20 -15.95 1.61 6.74
C GLY A 20 -14.74 2.45 6.40
N TYR A 21 -14.07 2.17 5.30
CA TYR A 21 -12.96 3.02 4.85
C TYR A 21 -13.49 4.26 4.15
N GLU A 22 -12.77 5.36 4.27
CA GLU A 22 -13.01 6.53 3.44
C GLU A 22 -12.26 6.33 2.13
N VAL A 23 -12.97 6.43 1.01
CA VAL A 23 -12.41 6.14 -0.30
C VAL A 23 -12.73 7.26 -1.26
N SER A 24 -11.74 7.67 -2.05
CA SER A 24 -11.93 8.65 -3.11
C SER A 24 -11.14 8.21 -4.34
N GLU A 25 -11.44 8.82 -5.49
CA GLU A 25 -10.79 8.52 -6.76
C GLU A 25 -10.12 9.78 -7.29
N PRO A 26 -8.90 10.10 -6.83
CA PRO A 26 -8.23 11.35 -7.23
C PRO A 26 -7.78 11.37 -8.68
N ALA A 27 -7.68 10.21 -9.32
CA ALA A 27 -7.25 10.09 -10.71
C ALA A 27 -7.83 8.82 -11.31
N PRO A 28 -7.84 8.67 -12.64
CA PRO A 28 -8.27 7.41 -13.25
C PRO A 28 -7.45 6.24 -12.70
N ASP A 29 -8.11 5.14 -12.46
CA ASP A 29 -7.49 3.90 -11.97
C ASP A 29 -6.82 4.01 -10.59
N THR A 30 -7.07 5.08 -9.86
CA THR A 30 -6.42 5.33 -8.57
C THR A 30 -7.46 5.53 -7.48
N LEU A 31 -7.29 4.83 -6.36
CA LEU A 31 -8.08 5.02 -5.16
C LEU A 31 -7.20 5.57 -4.05
N LYS A 32 -7.76 6.49 -3.29
CA LYS A 32 -7.17 6.95 -2.03
C LYS A 32 -8.02 6.38 -0.92
N ILE A 33 -7.40 5.64 -0.01
CA ILE A 33 -8.09 4.88 1.02
C ILE A 33 -7.58 5.34 2.38
N ARG A 34 -8.48 5.59 3.31
CA ARG A 34 -8.11 6.05 4.64
C ARG A 34 -8.86 5.24 5.69
N GLU A 35 -8.13 4.73 6.65
CA GLU A 35 -8.75 4.10 7.82
C GLU A 35 -9.20 5.18 8.78
N VAL A 36 -10.48 5.22 9.11
CA VAL A 36 -11.06 6.29 9.91
C VAL A 36 -10.48 6.32 11.32
N SER A 37 -10.34 5.15 11.95
CA SER A 37 -9.92 5.08 13.35
C SER A 37 -8.48 5.54 13.57
N SER A 38 -7.56 5.24 12.66
CA SER A 38 -6.14 5.60 12.79
C SER A 38 -5.77 6.86 12.03
N GLY A 39 -6.56 7.23 11.04
CA GLY A 39 -6.23 8.32 10.13
C GLY A 39 -5.19 7.96 9.08
N ILE A 40 -4.75 6.71 9.04
CA ILE A 40 -3.71 6.27 8.11
C ILE A 40 -4.30 6.13 6.71
N GLY A 41 -3.61 6.72 5.73
CA GLY A 41 -4.00 6.68 4.34
C GLY A 41 -3.06 5.84 3.50
N LEU A 42 -3.61 5.24 2.47
CA LEU A 42 -2.87 4.48 1.47
C LEU A 42 -3.49 4.70 0.10
N GLN A 43 -2.80 4.25 -0.92
CA GLN A 43 -3.23 4.43 -2.29
C GLN A 43 -3.26 3.09 -3.00
N ALA A 44 -4.22 2.91 -3.89
CA ALA A 44 -4.31 1.72 -4.72
C ALA A 44 -4.42 2.14 -6.17
N VAL A 45 -3.70 1.45 -7.04
CA VAL A 45 -3.73 1.69 -8.48
C VAL A 45 -4.06 0.38 -9.17
N LEU A 46 -5.09 0.41 -10.00
CA LEU A 46 -5.51 -0.77 -10.75
C LEU A 46 -4.90 -0.72 -12.15
N GLN A 47 -4.13 -1.73 -12.49
CA GLN A 47 -3.54 -1.88 -13.82
C GLN A 47 -3.90 -3.26 -14.36
N GLY A 48 -4.86 -3.30 -15.27
CA GLY A 48 -5.36 -4.58 -15.78
C GLY A 48 -6.00 -5.38 -14.66
N GLN A 49 -5.44 -6.52 -14.33
CA GLN A 49 -5.94 -7.41 -13.28
C GLN A 49 -5.17 -7.27 -11.98
N ILE A 50 -4.20 -6.37 -11.92
CA ILE A 50 -3.36 -6.23 -10.72
C ILE A 50 -3.72 -4.95 -10.00
N LEU A 51 -4.02 -5.08 -8.71
CA LEU A 51 -4.21 -3.93 -7.84
C LEU A 51 -2.94 -3.75 -7.02
N PHE A 52 -2.24 -2.65 -7.26
CA PHE A 52 -1.03 -2.29 -6.51
C PHE A 52 -1.41 -1.35 -5.38
N LEU A 53 -0.97 -1.68 -4.17
CA LEU A 53 -1.25 -0.86 -2.99
C LEU A 53 0.04 -0.32 -2.41
N SER A 54 0.00 0.92 -1.96
CA SER A 54 1.17 1.62 -1.44
C SER A 54 0.77 2.45 -0.22
N LEU A 55 1.53 2.31 0.86
CA LEU A 55 1.31 3.07 2.08
C LEU A 55 2.59 3.86 2.38
N PRO A 56 2.55 5.21 2.23
CA PRO A 56 3.74 6.01 2.51
C PRO A 56 4.07 5.99 4.00
N CYS A 57 5.33 5.75 4.32
CA CYS A 57 5.80 5.70 5.69
C CYS A 57 6.48 6.99 6.11
N THR A 58 7.49 7.43 5.34
CA THR A 58 8.26 8.62 5.69
C THR A 58 9.11 9.06 4.51
N VAL A 59 9.64 10.27 4.60
CA VAL A 59 10.63 10.79 3.65
C VAL A 59 11.87 11.15 4.48
N VAL A 60 13.02 10.67 4.06
CA VAL A 60 14.28 10.89 4.78
C VAL A 60 15.36 11.39 3.82
N ALA A 61 16.39 12.00 4.38
CA ALA A 61 17.58 12.31 3.59
C ALA A 61 18.25 11.00 3.14
N GLU A 62 18.73 10.98 1.92
CA GLU A 62 19.40 9.79 1.37
C GLU A 62 20.53 9.31 2.27
N ALA A 63 21.25 10.23 2.88
CA ALA A 63 22.41 9.92 3.72
C ALA A 63 22.04 9.09 4.96
N VAL A 64 20.79 9.12 5.44
CA VAL A 64 20.41 8.31 6.60
C VAL A 64 20.06 6.87 6.23
N LEU A 65 19.96 6.57 4.94
CA LEU A 65 19.74 5.21 4.47
C LEU A 65 21.08 4.48 4.38
N THR A 66 21.60 4.09 5.52
CA THR A 66 22.84 3.36 5.58
C THR A 66 22.64 1.92 5.14
N ARG A 67 23.73 1.23 4.88
CA ARG A 67 23.68 -0.19 4.56
C ARG A 67 23.01 -0.99 5.70
N GLU A 68 23.30 -0.63 6.94
CA GLU A 68 22.70 -1.29 8.10
C GLU A 68 21.19 -1.09 8.14
N THR A 69 20.72 0.13 7.89
CA THR A 69 19.31 0.44 7.88
C THR A 69 18.59 -0.32 6.78
N MET A 70 19.16 -0.32 5.58
CA MET A 70 18.54 -1.04 4.46
C MET A 70 18.55 -2.55 4.69
N ALA A 71 19.60 -3.09 5.28
CA ALA A 71 19.65 -4.51 5.64
C ALA A 71 18.56 -4.86 6.65
N ALA A 72 18.32 -3.99 7.64
CA ALA A 72 17.25 -4.20 8.61
C ALA A 72 15.88 -4.18 7.96
N MET A 73 15.66 -3.28 7.00
CA MET A 73 14.39 -3.20 6.26
C MET A 73 14.12 -4.45 5.45
N LEU A 74 15.16 -5.08 4.94
CA LEU A 74 15.04 -6.25 4.07
C LEU A 74 15.19 -7.58 4.81
N ALA A 75 15.52 -7.54 6.09
CA ALA A 75 15.72 -8.77 6.86
C ALA A 75 14.44 -9.58 6.96
N ALA A 76 14.56 -10.90 6.90
CA ALA A 76 13.39 -11.78 6.95
C ALA A 76 12.60 -11.65 8.24
N ASN A 77 13.25 -11.22 9.33
CA ASN A 77 12.61 -11.06 10.64
C ASN A 77 12.33 -9.59 10.97
N ASN A 78 12.08 -8.76 9.96
CA ASN A 78 11.87 -7.32 10.18
C ASN A 78 10.49 -6.96 10.77
N GLY A 79 9.62 -7.93 10.98
CA GLY A 79 8.29 -7.70 11.54
C GLY A 79 7.22 -7.41 10.51
N ILE A 80 7.57 -7.30 9.24
CA ILE A 80 6.62 -7.07 8.15
C ILE A 80 6.07 -8.42 7.69
N SER A 81 4.76 -8.50 7.52
CA SER A 81 4.12 -9.77 7.16
C SER A 81 4.07 -10.00 5.65
N THR A 82 3.18 -9.31 4.95
CA THR A 82 2.96 -9.54 3.52
C THR A 82 3.44 -8.40 2.65
N SER A 83 3.73 -7.26 3.24
CA SER A 83 4.17 -6.08 2.51
C SER A 83 5.69 -6.10 2.33
N HIS A 84 6.18 -5.21 1.53
CA HIS A 84 7.62 -5.01 1.37
C HIS A 84 7.91 -3.53 1.25
N PHE A 85 9.11 -3.14 1.63
CA PHE A 85 9.54 -1.76 1.50
C PHE A 85 9.91 -1.43 0.07
N GLN A 86 9.58 -0.22 -0.35
CA GLN A 86 10.08 0.36 -1.60
C GLN A 86 10.60 1.75 -1.34
N LEU A 87 11.61 2.13 -2.09
CA LEU A 87 12.24 3.43 -2.00
C LEU A 87 11.98 4.18 -3.29
N TYR A 88 11.61 5.45 -3.16
CA TYR A 88 11.35 6.31 -4.31
C TYR A 88 12.21 7.56 -4.17
N ASP A 89 12.76 8.03 -5.28
CA ASP A 89 13.46 9.32 -5.30
C ASP A 89 12.45 10.44 -5.06
N ALA A 90 12.64 11.20 -3.99
CA ALA A 90 11.76 12.30 -3.62
C ALA A 90 12.35 13.67 -4.01
N GLY A 91 13.51 13.69 -4.69
CA GLY A 91 14.19 14.92 -5.08
C GLY A 91 15.02 15.50 -3.94
N ASP A 92 15.94 16.37 -4.25
CA ASP A 92 16.78 17.09 -3.27
C ASP A 92 17.53 16.15 -2.32
N ALA A 93 18.04 15.04 -2.84
CA ALA A 93 18.75 14.01 -2.07
C ALA A 93 17.89 13.43 -0.95
N LYS A 94 16.58 13.33 -1.19
CA LYS A 94 15.64 12.70 -0.25
C LYS A 94 15.04 11.46 -0.88
N VAL A 95 14.64 10.54 -0.02
CA VAL A 95 14.05 9.26 -0.42
C VAL A 95 12.74 9.07 0.34
N ALA A 96 11.69 8.73 -0.40
CA ALA A 96 10.42 8.35 0.19
C ALA A 96 10.42 6.84 0.41
N ILE A 97 10.04 6.44 1.61
CA ILE A 97 9.95 5.03 1.99
C ILE A 97 8.48 4.67 2.10
N SER A 98 8.07 3.61 1.40
CA SER A 98 6.70 3.13 1.49
C SER A 98 6.67 1.62 1.71
N LEU A 99 5.52 1.14 2.19
CA LEU A 99 5.18 -0.28 2.21
C LEU A 99 4.26 -0.54 1.04
N ASN A 100 4.53 -1.60 0.32
CA ASN A 100 3.77 -1.94 -0.87
C ASN A 100 3.36 -3.41 -0.84
N ASN A 101 2.19 -3.69 -1.38
CA ASN A 101 1.80 -5.05 -1.72
C ASN A 101 0.88 -5.00 -2.95
N PHE A 102 0.45 -6.16 -3.39
CA PHE A 102 -0.43 -6.23 -4.55
C PHE A 102 -1.30 -7.47 -4.46
N CYS A 103 -2.39 -7.47 -5.24
CA CYS A 103 -3.15 -8.68 -5.46
C CYS A 103 -3.57 -8.76 -6.92
N VAL A 104 -3.74 -9.98 -7.40
CA VAL A 104 -4.22 -10.25 -8.76
C VAL A 104 -5.71 -10.56 -8.66
N LEU A 105 -6.51 -9.85 -9.45
CA LEU A 105 -7.95 -9.94 -9.41
C LEU A 105 -8.48 -10.60 -10.68
N GLU A 106 -9.50 -11.41 -10.51
CA GLU A 106 -10.15 -12.06 -11.63
C GLU A 106 -11.20 -11.15 -12.26
N ALA A 107 -11.56 -11.45 -13.49
CA ALA A 107 -12.66 -10.77 -14.14
C ALA A 107 -13.94 -10.99 -13.33
N GLY A 108 -14.69 -9.94 -13.10
CA GLY A 108 -15.95 -10.01 -12.39
C GLY A 108 -15.84 -10.06 -10.87
N MET A 109 -14.65 -10.03 -10.32
CA MET A 109 -14.36 -9.97 -8.89
C MET A 109 -15.33 -10.76 -8.00
N GLY A 110 -15.01 -12.03 -7.79
CA GLY A 110 -15.78 -12.88 -6.87
C GLY A 110 -15.39 -12.66 -5.40
N PRO A 111 -15.98 -13.46 -4.49
CA PRO A 111 -15.70 -13.33 -3.05
C PRO A 111 -14.23 -13.49 -2.68
N GLU A 112 -13.50 -14.35 -3.40
CA GLU A 112 -12.07 -14.54 -3.13
C GLU A 112 -11.26 -13.29 -3.44
N ASP A 113 -11.64 -12.57 -4.50
CA ASP A 113 -10.97 -11.32 -4.87
C ASP A 113 -11.29 -10.22 -3.86
N GLU A 114 -12.53 -10.19 -3.38
CA GLU A 114 -12.91 -9.24 -2.33
C GLU A 114 -12.08 -9.45 -1.08
N ASP A 115 -11.93 -10.71 -0.67
CA ASP A 115 -11.09 -11.04 0.47
C ASP A 115 -9.64 -10.67 0.25
N ALA A 116 -9.13 -10.85 -0.97
CA ALA A 116 -7.75 -10.47 -1.31
C ALA A 116 -7.53 -8.97 -1.16
N VAL A 117 -8.45 -8.16 -1.67
CA VAL A 117 -8.36 -6.70 -1.55
C VAL A 117 -8.38 -6.27 -0.09
N LEU A 118 -9.33 -6.80 0.67
CA LEU A 118 -9.47 -6.46 2.09
C LEU A 118 -8.24 -6.87 2.88
N SER A 119 -7.68 -8.04 2.59
CA SER A 119 -6.46 -8.52 3.24
C SER A 119 -5.26 -7.65 2.93
N CYS A 120 -5.10 -7.23 1.67
CA CYS A 120 -4.00 -6.34 1.29
C CYS A 120 -4.05 -5.03 2.06
N VAL A 121 -5.23 -4.41 2.14
CA VAL A 121 -5.39 -3.17 2.90
C VAL A 121 -5.12 -3.42 4.38
N HIS A 122 -5.70 -4.46 4.94
CA HIS A 122 -5.54 -4.79 6.35
C HIS A 122 -4.07 -5.01 6.72
N PHE A 123 -3.36 -5.81 5.93
CA PHE A 123 -1.96 -6.12 6.26
C PHE A 123 -1.03 -4.93 6.08
N LEU A 124 -1.32 -4.03 5.15
CA LEU A 124 -0.56 -2.76 5.08
C LEU A 124 -0.74 -1.95 6.37
N LEU A 125 -1.96 -1.90 6.88
CA LEU A 125 -2.24 -1.16 8.12
C LEU A 125 -1.61 -1.83 9.34
N VAL A 126 -1.52 -3.15 9.35
CA VAL A 126 -0.80 -3.88 10.39
C VAL A 126 0.71 -3.66 10.27
N ASP A 127 1.21 -3.83 9.05
CA ASP A 127 2.66 -3.76 8.80
C ASP A 127 3.24 -2.37 9.03
N VAL A 128 2.46 -1.31 8.83
CA VAL A 128 2.95 0.05 9.06
C VAL A 128 3.37 0.26 10.51
N MET A 129 2.76 -0.44 11.45
CA MET A 129 3.14 -0.32 12.86
C MET A 129 4.54 -0.86 13.10
N ALA A 130 4.85 -2.01 12.50
CA ALA A 130 6.20 -2.56 12.55
C ALA A 130 7.21 -1.68 11.80
N ALA A 131 6.79 -1.15 10.65
CA ALA A 131 7.63 -0.24 9.87
C ALA A 131 7.97 1.01 10.66
N ARG A 132 7.01 1.60 11.34
CA ARG A 132 7.24 2.79 12.17
C ARG A 132 8.26 2.51 13.27
N ARG A 133 8.17 1.36 13.92
CA ARG A 133 9.15 0.97 14.95
C ARG A 133 10.54 0.81 14.34
N LEU A 134 10.62 0.16 13.19
CA LEU A 134 11.88 -0.07 12.51
C LEU A 134 12.54 1.24 12.08
N LEU A 135 11.73 2.18 11.57
CA LEU A 135 12.22 3.43 11.03
C LEU A 135 12.36 4.54 12.08
N SER A 136 11.90 4.32 13.28
CA SER A 136 11.86 5.38 14.32
C SER A 136 13.24 5.88 14.72
N GLY A 137 14.27 5.08 14.54
CA GLY A 137 15.66 5.50 14.84
C GLY A 137 16.35 6.22 13.71
N MET A 138 15.71 6.32 12.54
CA MET A 138 16.34 6.93 11.38
C MET A 138 16.22 8.43 11.38
N GLY A 139 17.30 9.11 11.02
CA GLY A 139 17.25 10.56 10.82
C GLY A 139 17.15 11.38 12.11
N GLN A 140 17.40 10.75 13.21
CA GLN A 140 17.38 11.43 14.51
C GLN A 140 18.65 12.22 14.76
#